data_2d252819fc704ab573e69fc7604c200f
#
_entry.id   2d252819fc704ab573e69fc7604c200f
#
_cell.length_a   1.000
_cell.length_b   1.000
_cell.length_c   1.000
_cell.angle_alpha   90.00
_cell.angle_beta   90.00
_cell.angle_gamma   90.00
#
_symmetry.space_group_name_H-M   'P 1'
#
loop_
_entity.id
_entity.type
_entity.pdbx_description
1 polymer ?
#
loop_
_entity_poly.entity_id
_entity_poly.type
_entity_poly.pdbx_seq_one_letter_code
_entity_poly.pdbx_strand_id
1 'polypeptide(L)'
;MIIGIILVVLVLIVFYFISTQRSLVVLEENVNNAFANIAVNLNSRWDALKALANAVKAYSEHEYETLTDIIEKRSAVKNANDVKEGEALLGSALSRINAVAESYPELKASELYTKTMDSINDYENKVRISRMVYNDSVTKLNRAVKMFPTSIAASILNVHPKEYLSTDEGKKDMPDLEFR
;
A
#
# COMPACT_ATOMS: atom_id res chain seq x y z
N MET A 1 21.84 -1.46 -52.70
CA MET A 1 21.83 -2.50 -51.66
C MET A 1 22.06 -1.92 -50.25
N ILE A 2 23.12 -1.22 -49.96
CA ILE A 2 23.47 -0.68 -48.62
C ILE A 2 22.36 0.23 -48.09
N ILE A 3 21.85 1.19 -48.89
CA ILE A 3 20.76 2.11 -48.46
C ILE A 3 19.49 1.35 -48.09
N GLY A 4 19.13 0.28 -48.81
CA GLY A 4 17.96 -0.54 -48.47
C GLY A 4 18.12 -1.27 -47.15
N ILE A 5 19.32 -1.76 -46.81
CA ILE A 5 19.62 -2.41 -45.52
C ILE A 5 19.52 -1.39 -44.40
N ILE A 6 20.08 -0.18 -44.57
CA ILE A 6 20.01 0.89 -43.58
C ILE A 6 18.55 1.27 -43.27
N LEU A 7 17.72 1.40 -44.31
CA LEU A 7 16.28 1.72 -44.15
C LEU A 7 15.53 0.64 -43.37
N VAL A 8 15.77 -0.63 -43.68
CA VAL A 8 15.16 -1.75 -42.94
C VAL A 8 15.59 -1.74 -41.45
N VAL A 9 16.86 -1.54 -41.17
CA VAL A 9 17.37 -1.47 -39.79
C VAL A 9 16.72 -0.30 -39.04
N LEU A 10 16.58 0.86 -39.69
CA LEU A 10 15.95 2.04 -39.10
C LEU A 10 14.48 1.78 -38.75
N VAL A 11 13.73 1.14 -39.61
CA VAL A 11 12.34 0.73 -39.37
C VAL A 11 12.24 -0.24 -38.17
N LEU A 12 13.15 -1.21 -38.10
CA LEU A 12 13.18 -2.14 -36.97
C LEU A 12 13.47 -1.44 -35.63
N ILE A 13 14.40 -0.48 -35.62
CA ILE A 13 14.70 0.34 -34.42
C ILE A 13 13.47 1.13 -33.98
N VAL A 14 12.79 1.79 -34.93
CA VAL A 14 11.56 2.57 -34.61
C VAL A 14 10.47 1.65 -34.07
N PHE A 15 10.23 0.51 -34.68
CA PHE A 15 9.26 -0.46 -34.23
C PHE A 15 9.58 -0.99 -32.82
N TYR A 16 10.85 -1.33 -32.58
CA TYR A 16 11.33 -1.72 -31.27
C TYR A 16 11.07 -0.62 -30.21
N PHE A 17 11.38 0.63 -30.53
CA PHE A 17 11.18 1.76 -29.62
C PHE A 17 9.70 1.95 -29.27
N ILE A 18 8.80 1.90 -30.25
CA ILE A 18 7.34 2.01 -30.02
C ILE A 18 6.84 0.86 -29.14
N SER A 19 7.28 -0.36 -29.40
CA SER A 19 6.91 -1.54 -28.61
C SER A 19 7.37 -1.42 -27.15
N THR A 20 8.61 -0.97 -26.97
CA THR A 20 9.20 -0.76 -25.63
C THR A 20 8.50 0.36 -24.88
N GLN A 21 8.18 1.46 -25.54
CA GLN A 21 7.42 2.57 -24.94
C GLN A 21 6.06 2.09 -24.42
N ARG A 22 5.32 1.33 -25.22
CA ARG A 22 4.03 0.76 -24.81
C ARG A 22 4.18 -0.17 -23.60
N SER A 23 5.20 -1.00 -23.56
CA SER A 23 5.50 -1.90 -22.46
C SER A 23 5.81 -1.13 -21.16
N LEU A 24 6.63 -0.07 -21.24
CA LEU A 24 6.97 0.76 -20.08
C LEU A 24 5.75 1.48 -19.50
N VAL A 25 4.89 2.03 -20.36
CA VAL A 25 3.63 2.66 -19.94
C VAL A 25 2.74 1.65 -19.19
N VAL A 26 2.57 0.45 -19.72
CA VAL A 26 1.77 -0.60 -19.04
C VAL A 26 2.37 -0.97 -17.70
N LEU A 27 3.70 -1.07 -17.58
CA LEU A 27 4.35 -1.38 -16.32
C LEU A 27 4.18 -0.25 -15.29
N GLU A 28 4.27 1.01 -15.71
CA GLU A 28 4.04 2.16 -14.84
C GLU A 28 2.60 2.23 -14.37
N GLU A 29 1.63 2.03 -15.26
CA GLU A 29 0.21 1.95 -14.91
C GLU A 29 -0.10 0.81 -13.93
N ASN A 30 0.54 -0.34 -14.08
CA ASN A 30 0.39 -1.44 -13.14
C ASN A 30 0.89 -1.07 -11.73
N VAL A 31 1.98 -0.31 -11.62
CA VAL A 31 2.48 0.20 -10.33
C VAL A 31 1.47 1.18 -9.73
N ASN A 32 0.97 2.13 -10.53
CA ASN A 32 0.01 3.13 -10.08
C ASN A 32 -1.31 2.48 -9.61
N ASN A 33 -1.83 1.51 -10.35
CA ASN A 33 -3.04 0.77 -10.00
C ASN A 33 -2.85 -0.05 -8.72
N ALA A 34 -1.70 -0.70 -8.57
CA ALA A 34 -1.39 -1.46 -7.35
C ALA A 34 -1.29 -0.53 -6.12
N PHE A 35 -0.72 0.66 -6.28
CA PHE A 35 -0.67 1.67 -5.22
C PHE A 35 -2.07 2.20 -4.86
N ALA A 36 -2.91 2.46 -5.85
CA ALA A 36 -4.30 2.88 -5.64
C ALA A 36 -5.08 1.84 -4.82
N ASN A 37 -4.86 0.54 -5.05
CA ASN A 37 -5.48 -0.52 -4.27
C ASN A 37 -5.06 -0.50 -2.78
N ILE A 38 -3.81 -0.14 -2.48
CA ILE A 38 -3.37 0.06 -1.09
C ILE A 38 -4.15 1.21 -0.46
N ALA A 39 -4.24 2.35 -1.15
CA ALA A 39 -4.95 3.52 -0.66
C ALA A 39 -6.45 3.24 -0.40
N VAL A 40 -7.11 2.50 -1.30
CA VAL A 40 -8.52 2.10 -1.14
C VAL A 40 -8.71 1.21 0.09
N ASN A 41 -7.88 0.17 0.27
CA ASN A 41 -8.00 -0.75 1.41
C ASN A 41 -7.66 -0.05 2.73
N LEU A 42 -6.66 0.83 2.75
CA LEU A 42 -6.32 1.62 3.92
C LEU A 42 -7.45 2.58 4.29
N ASN A 43 -8.09 3.23 3.31
CA ASN A 43 -9.25 4.07 3.54
C ASN A 43 -10.43 3.30 4.13
N SER A 44 -10.72 2.11 3.60
CA SER A 44 -11.78 1.24 4.14
C SER A 44 -11.51 0.83 5.59
N ARG A 45 -10.23 0.60 5.95
CA ARG A 45 -9.82 0.32 7.32
C ARG A 45 -10.06 1.52 8.24
N TRP A 46 -9.79 2.75 7.77
CA TRP A 46 -10.10 3.98 8.49
C TRP A 46 -11.60 4.18 8.70
N ASP A 47 -12.42 3.87 7.70
CA ASP A 47 -13.86 4.01 7.81
C ASP A 47 -14.45 3.01 8.82
N ALA A 48 -13.93 1.79 8.86
CA ALA A 48 -14.28 0.81 9.90
C ALA A 48 -13.82 1.27 11.30
N LEU A 49 -12.60 1.84 11.42
CA LEU A 49 -12.12 2.41 12.68
C LEU A 49 -13.02 3.54 13.18
N LYS A 50 -13.48 4.41 12.28
CA LYS A 50 -14.42 5.50 12.63
C LYS A 50 -15.74 4.96 13.16
N ALA A 51 -16.24 3.86 12.60
CA ALA A 51 -17.45 3.20 13.12
C ALA A 51 -17.25 2.68 14.56
N LEU A 52 -16.07 2.09 14.85
CA LEU A 52 -15.72 1.69 16.22
C LEU A 52 -15.56 2.86 17.17
N ALA A 53 -14.90 3.94 16.74
CA ALA A 53 -14.76 5.15 17.57
C ALA A 53 -16.14 5.71 17.95
N ASN A 54 -17.09 5.73 17.03
CA ASN A 54 -18.47 6.15 17.34
C ASN A 54 -19.16 5.21 18.34
N ALA A 55 -18.88 3.92 18.32
CA ALA A 55 -19.41 2.98 19.31
C ALA A 55 -18.81 3.23 20.71
N VAL A 56 -17.53 3.63 20.80
CA VAL A 56 -16.85 3.96 22.05
C VAL A 56 -17.49 5.18 22.73
N LYS A 57 -18.07 6.10 21.99
CA LYS A 57 -18.70 7.32 22.52
C LYS A 57 -19.71 7.04 23.62
N ALA A 58 -20.49 5.97 23.52
CA ALA A 58 -21.49 5.60 24.51
C ALA A 58 -20.90 5.13 25.86
N TYR A 59 -19.61 4.81 25.88
CA TYR A 59 -18.90 4.27 27.04
C TYR A 59 -17.88 5.25 27.62
N SER A 60 -17.22 6.07 26.79
CA SER A 60 -16.19 7.02 27.20
C SER A 60 -16.11 8.18 26.20
N GLU A 61 -16.62 9.36 26.60
CA GLU A 61 -16.54 10.58 25.79
C GLU A 61 -15.08 11.01 25.60
N HIS A 62 -14.26 10.94 26.65
CA HIS A 62 -12.84 11.31 26.59
C HIS A 62 -12.05 10.46 25.58
N GLU A 63 -12.27 9.14 25.55
CA GLU A 63 -11.62 8.27 24.56
C GLU A 63 -12.17 8.50 23.15
N TYR A 64 -13.44 8.82 23.02
CA TYR A 64 -14.03 9.21 21.73
C TYR A 64 -13.40 10.48 21.16
N GLU A 65 -13.20 11.52 21.97
CA GLU A 65 -12.51 12.76 21.55
C GLU A 65 -11.08 12.45 21.10
N THR A 66 -10.33 11.65 21.89
CA THR A 66 -8.97 11.25 21.54
C THR A 66 -8.91 10.46 20.22
N LEU A 67 -9.85 9.55 19.99
CA LEU A 67 -9.93 8.78 18.75
C LEU A 67 -10.29 9.67 17.56
N THR A 68 -11.19 10.64 17.77
CA THR A 68 -11.55 11.62 16.74
C THR A 68 -10.36 12.46 16.33
N ASP A 69 -9.57 12.94 17.28
CA ASP A 69 -8.32 13.68 17.01
C ASP A 69 -7.32 12.87 16.18
N ILE A 70 -7.22 11.55 16.44
CA ILE A 70 -6.35 10.67 15.64
C ILE A 70 -6.91 10.51 14.22
N ILE A 71 -8.22 10.34 14.08
CA ILE A 71 -8.90 10.18 12.79
C ILE A 71 -8.79 11.45 11.94
N GLU A 72 -8.88 12.63 12.55
CA GLU A 72 -8.74 13.92 11.86
C GLU A 72 -7.32 14.18 11.35
N LYS A 73 -6.30 13.59 11.97
CA LYS A 73 -4.91 13.63 11.49
C LYS A 73 -4.65 12.76 10.26
N ARG A 74 -5.65 12.00 9.80
CA ARG A 74 -5.56 11.21 8.60
C ARG A 74 -5.23 12.09 7.39
N SER A 75 -4.12 11.81 6.72
CA SER A 75 -3.76 12.43 5.45
C SER A 75 -4.15 11.58 4.25
N ALA A 76 -4.26 12.22 3.07
CA ALA A 76 -4.48 11.48 1.83
C ALA A 76 -3.22 10.67 1.48
N VAL A 77 -3.41 9.39 1.13
CA VAL A 77 -2.33 8.47 0.76
C VAL A 77 -1.84 8.78 -0.65
N LYS A 78 -0.68 9.42 -0.77
CA LYS A 78 -0.07 9.83 -2.05
C LYS A 78 1.27 9.13 -2.32
N ASN A 79 1.95 8.69 -1.28
CA ASN A 79 3.29 8.09 -1.35
C ASN A 79 3.49 7.03 -0.25
N ALA A 80 4.65 6.37 -0.27
CA ALA A 80 5.01 5.32 0.67
C ALA A 80 5.04 5.78 2.14
N ASN A 81 5.45 7.03 2.40
CA ASN A 81 5.50 7.59 3.75
C ASN A 81 4.10 7.80 4.30
N ASP A 82 3.15 8.28 3.48
CA ASP A 82 1.75 8.45 3.89
C ASP A 82 1.12 7.11 4.28
N VAL A 83 1.47 6.01 3.59
CA VAL A 83 1.02 4.65 3.96
C VAL A 83 1.55 4.28 5.34
N LYS A 84 2.86 4.46 5.58
CA LYS A 84 3.52 4.14 6.85
C LYS A 84 2.94 4.95 8.01
N GLU A 85 2.78 6.25 7.83
CA GLU A 85 2.19 7.15 8.83
C GLU A 85 0.74 6.78 9.13
N GLY A 86 -0.07 6.57 8.09
CA GLY A 86 -1.47 6.16 8.22
C GLY A 86 -1.63 4.85 8.99
N GLU A 87 -0.77 3.86 8.78
CA GLU A 87 -0.79 2.60 9.52
C GLU A 87 -0.35 2.75 10.97
N ALA A 88 0.65 3.59 11.26
CA ALA A 88 1.08 3.87 12.63
C ALA A 88 -0.06 4.54 13.43
N LEU A 89 -0.75 5.52 12.85
CA LEU A 89 -1.91 6.16 13.45
C LEU A 89 -3.07 5.17 13.68
N LEU A 90 -3.37 4.32 12.68
CA LEU A 90 -4.37 3.25 12.81
C LEU A 90 -4.05 2.29 13.95
N GLY A 91 -2.80 1.84 14.05
CA GLY A 91 -2.33 0.97 15.12
C GLY A 91 -2.50 1.60 16.49
N SER A 92 -2.16 2.89 16.63
CA SER A 92 -2.36 3.65 17.87
C SER A 92 -3.85 3.74 18.26
N ALA A 93 -4.73 4.05 17.31
CA ALA A 93 -6.16 4.15 17.56
C ALA A 93 -6.77 2.79 17.92
N LEU A 94 -6.37 1.71 17.25
CA LEU A 94 -6.83 0.34 17.58
C LEU A 94 -6.38 -0.10 18.99
N SER A 95 -5.15 0.23 19.39
CA SER A 95 -4.66 -0.06 20.72
C SER A 95 -5.52 0.62 21.80
N ARG A 96 -5.92 1.87 21.58
CA ARG A 96 -6.83 2.60 22.50
C ARG A 96 -8.23 1.98 22.53
N ILE A 97 -8.81 1.66 21.38
CA ILE A 97 -10.12 0.99 21.31
C ILE A 97 -10.10 -0.34 22.05
N ASN A 98 -9.04 -1.12 21.92
CA ASN A 98 -8.88 -2.38 22.66
C ASN A 98 -8.82 -2.15 24.18
N ALA A 99 -8.09 -1.13 24.65
CA ALA A 99 -8.01 -0.80 26.07
C ALA A 99 -9.38 -0.38 26.63
N VAL A 100 -10.17 0.40 25.87
CA VAL A 100 -11.55 0.74 26.23
C VAL A 100 -12.42 -0.52 26.28
N ALA A 101 -12.33 -1.40 25.29
CA ALA A 101 -13.11 -2.64 25.25
C ALA A 101 -12.75 -3.60 26.39
N GLU A 102 -11.51 -3.58 26.89
CA GLU A 102 -11.12 -4.31 28.10
C GLU A 102 -11.76 -3.73 29.37
N SER A 103 -11.92 -2.40 29.43
CA SER A 103 -12.55 -1.71 30.55
C SER A 103 -14.07 -1.79 30.54
N TYR A 104 -14.66 -2.02 29.35
CA TYR A 104 -16.12 -2.12 29.13
C TYR A 104 -16.48 -3.43 28.44
N PRO A 105 -16.66 -4.53 29.19
CA PRO A 105 -16.95 -5.86 28.59
C PRO A 105 -18.21 -5.91 27.72
N GLU A 106 -19.18 -5.03 27.99
CA GLU A 106 -20.42 -4.89 27.20
C GLU A 106 -20.13 -4.36 25.79
N LEU A 107 -19.20 -3.42 25.63
CA LEU A 107 -18.72 -2.96 24.32
C LEU A 107 -18.06 -4.13 23.58
N LYS A 108 -17.16 -4.86 24.24
CA LYS A 108 -16.43 -6.00 23.68
C LYS A 108 -17.36 -7.12 23.20
N ALA A 109 -18.46 -7.36 23.94
CA ALA A 109 -19.47 -8.36 23.62
C ALA A 109 -20.47 -7.90 22.55
N SER A 110 -20.47 -6.62 22.19
CA SER A 110 -21.41 -6.11 21.20
C SER A 110 -21.12 -6.66 19.79
N GLU A 111 -22.19 -6.96 19.07
CA GLU A 111 -22.10 -7.44 17.69
C GLU A 111 -21.41 -6.41 16.77
N LEU A 112 -21.64 -5.13 17.02
CA LEU A 112 -21.00 -4.03 16.27
C LEU A 112 -19.48 -4.07 16.44
N TYR A 113 -18.98 -4.20 17.69
CA TYR A 113 -17.54 -4.28 17.95
C TYR A 113 -16.92 -5.49 17.24
N THR A 114 -17.50 -6.68 17.43
CA THR A 114 -16.95 -7.92 16.87
C THR A 114 -16.91 -7.88 15.34
N LYS A 115 -18.03 -7.54 14.67
CA LYS A 115 -18.10 -7.46 13.21
C LYS A 115 -17.16 -6.40 12.63
N THR A 116 -17.02 -5.27 13.32
CA THR A 116 -16.15 -4.19 12.83
C THR A 116 -14.68 -4.53 13.03
N MET A 117 -14.31 -5.18 14.14
CA MET A 117 -12.94 -5.69 14.35
C MET A 117 -12.57 -6.75 13.31
N ASP A 118 -13.48 -7.66 12.98
CA ASP A 118 -13.29 -8.65 11.91
C ASP A 118 -13.06 -7.94 10.56
N SER A 119 -13.83 -6.90 10.26
CA SER A 119 -13.67 -6.11 9.04
C SER A 119 -12.32 -5.38 9.00
N ILE A 120 -11.87 -4.81 10.13
CA ILE A 120 -10.55 -4.15 10.25
C ILE A 120 -9.42 -5.14 9.98
N ASN A 121 -9.50 -6.35 10.53
CA ASN A 121 -8.53 -7.42 10.31
C ASN A 121 -8.52 -7.89 8.83
N ASP A 122 -9.69 -7.98 8.21
CA ASP A 122 -9.81 -8.32 6.79
C ASP A 122 -9.17 -7.23 5.90
N TYR A 123 -9.43 -5.96 6.18
CA TYR A 123 -8.79 -4.85 5.47
C TYR A 123 -7.28 -4.79 5.70
N GLU A 124 -6.78 -5.14 6.89
CA GLU A 124 -5.34 -5.26 7.15
C GLU A 124 -4.72 -6.33 6.23
N ASN A 125 -5.35 -7.49 6.12
CA ASN A 125 -4.90 -8.52 5.20
C ASN A 125 -4.94 -8.06 3.73
N LYS A 126 -5.98 -7.33 3.33
CA LYS A 126 -6.06 -6.75 1.97
C LYS A 126 -4.97 -5.72 1.71
N VAL A 127 -4.65 -4.86 2.67
CA VAL A 127 -3.51 -3.91 2.56
C VAL A 127 -2.20 -4.67 2.39
N ARG A 128 -1.95 -5.72 3.18
CA ARG A 128 -0.76 -6.57 3.07
C ARG A 128 -0.63 -7.23 1.69
N ILE A 129 -1.73 -7.79 1.17
CA ILE A 129 -1.74 -8.38 -0.18
C ILE A 129 -1.50 -7.31 -1.24
N SER A 130 -2.15 -6.14 -1.13
CA SER A 130 -1.95 -5.03 -2.07
C SER A 130 -0.50 -4.52 -2.09
N ARG A 131 0.20 -4.52 -0.95
CA ARG A 131 1.63 -4.20 -0.87
C ARG A 131 2.49 -5.23 -1.61
N MET A 132 2.17 -6.51 -1.49
CA MET A 132 2.88 -7.56 -2.23
C MET A 132 2.72 -7.35 -3.75
N VAL A 133 1.51 -7.07 -4.22
CA VAL A 133 1.21 -6.79 -5.64
C VAL A 133 1.92 -5.53 -6.11
N TYR A 134 1.96 -4.48 -5.28
CA TYR A 134 2.69 -3.25 -5.58
C TYR A 134 4.19 -3.52 -5.74
N ASN A 135 4.81 -4.20 -4.78
CA ASN A 135 6.24 -4.52 -4.83
C ASN A 135 6.61 -5.43 -6.02
N ASP A 136 5.74 -6.35 -6.39
CA ASP A 136 5.92 -7.17 -7.60
C ASP A 136 5.85 -6.29 -8.87
N SER A 137 4.90 -5.37 -8.95
CA SER A 137 4.78 -4.42 -10.06
C SER A 137 6.00 -3.49 -10.14
N VAL A 138 6.46 -2.97 -9.00
CA VAL A 138 7.70 -2.17 -8.89
C VAL A 138 8.91 -2.98 -9.36
N THR A 139 9.01 -4.26 -8.99
CA THR A 139 10.10 -5.14 -9.44
C THR A 139 10.13 -5.26 -10.94
N LYS A 140 8.96 -5.48 -11.58
CA LYS A 140 8.85 -5.59 -13.04
C LYS A 140 9.25 -4.29 -13.74
N LEU A 141 8.76 -3.16 -13.25
CA LEU A 141 9.12 -1.84 -13.80
C LEU A 141 10.62 -1.55 -13.64
N ASN A 142 11.14 -1.68 -12.42
CA ASN A 142 12.55 -1.40 -12.12
C ASN A 142 13.51 -2.30 -12.91
N ARG A 143 13.13 -3.54 -13.14
CA ARG A 143 13.89 -4.46 -14.01
C ARG A 143 13.89 -3.95 -15.45
N ALA A 144 12.74 -3.58 -16.01
CA ALA A 144 12.64 -3.06 -17.37
C ALA A 144 13.45 -1.76 -17.55
N VAL A 145 13.43 -0.86 -16.55
CA VAL A 145 14.20 0.40 -16.58
C VAL A 145 15.71 0.16 -16.52
N LYS A 146 16.17 -0.89 -15.83
CA LYS A 146 17.61 -1.18 -15.63
C LYS A 146 18.22 -2.09 -16.71
N MET A 147 17.42 -2.89 -17.40
CA MET A 147 17.93 -3.87 -18.38
C MET A 147 18.12 -3.24 -19.76
N PHE A 148 19.26 -3.58 -20.41
CA PHE A 148 19.49 -3.27 -21.81
C PHE A 148 18.64 -4.23 -22.67
N PRO A 149 18.07 -3.77 -23.80
CA PRO A 149 18.13 -2.41 -24.37
C PRO A 149 17.00 -1.46 -23.92
N THR A 150 16.04 -1.92 -23.09
CA THR A 150 14.90 -1.12 -22.59
C THR A 150 15.32 0.09 -21.76
N SER A 151 16.47 0.03 -21.09
CA SER A 151 17.03 1.14 -20.31
C SER A 151 17.28 2.40 -21.13
N ILE A 152 17.63 2.26 -22.41
CA ILE A 152 17.81 3.41 -23.33
C ILE A 152 16.46 4.10 -23.55
N ALA A 153 15.42 3.34 -23.87
CA ALA A 153 14.09 3.88 -24.07
C ALA A 153 13.53 4.50 -22.77
N ALA A 154 13.73 3.86 -21.63
CA ALA A 154 13.32 4.37 -20.31
C ALA A 154 13.99 5.72 -20.00
N SER A 155 15.28 5.87 -20.29
CA SER A 155 16.02 7.13 -20.11
C SER A 155 15.46 8.25 -21.00
N ILE A 156 15.20 7.97 -22.28
CA ILE A 156 14.62 8.94 -23.23
C ILE A 156 13.21 9.37 -22.81
N LEU A 157 12.41 8.43 -22.28
CA LEU A 157 11.03 8.65 -21.85
C LEU A 157 10.94 9.19 -20.41
N ASN A 158 12.07 9.39 -19.74
CA ASN A 158 12.16 9.86 -18.35
C ASN A 158 11.40 8.96 -17.37
N VAL A 159 11.38 7.65 -17.62
CA VAL A 159 10.81 6.64 -16.71
C VAL A 159 11.87 6.23 -15.71
N HIS A 160 11.58 6.45 -14.43
CA HIS A 160 12.52 6.19 -13.33
C HIS A 160 12.11 4.96 -12.51
N PRO A 161 13.07 4.29 -11.87
CA PRO A 161 12.76 3.27 -10.88
C PRO A 161 11.89 3.82 -9.75
N LYS A 162 10.94 3.01 -9.29
CA LYS A 162 10.08 3.33 -8.12
C LYS A 162 10.62 2.65 -6.87
N GLU A 163 10.30 3.23 -5.71
CA GLU A 163 10.67 2.68 -4.42
C GLU A 163 9.74 1.54 -3.99
N TYR A 164 10.29 0.58 -3.25
CA TYR A 164 9.52 -0.49 -2.63
C TYR A 164 8.85 -0.01 -1.36
N LEU A 165 7.66 -0.52 -1.09
CA LEU A 165 7.06 -0.41 0.23
C LEU A 165 7.70 -1.46 1.14
N SER A 166 8.33 -1.00 2.24
CA SER A 166 8.91 -1.91 3.23
C SER A 166 7.80 -2.75 3.88
N THR A 167 8.05 -4.04 4.02
CA THR A 167 7.37 -4.88 5.00
C THR A 167 7.85 -4.48 6.39
N ASP A 168 6.95 -4.41 7.38
CA ASP A 168 7.22 -4.01 8.75
C ASP A 168 8.60 -4.46 9.25
N GLU A 169 9.44 -3.49 9.60
CA GLU A 169 10.75 -3.77 10.22
C GLU A 169 10.60 -4.44 11.61
N GLY A 170 9.43 -4.32 12.25
CA GLY A 170 9.13 -4.90 13.56
C GLY A 170 8.95 -6.42 13.59
N LYS A 171 8.91 -7.10 12.44
CA LYS A 171 8.80 -8.58 12.36
C LYS A 171 10.10 -9.26 11.90
N LYS A 172 11.22 -8.57 11.87
CA LYS A 172 12.52 -9.15 11.50
C LYS A 172 13.16 -9.96 12.63
N ASP A 173 12.75 -9.74 13.85
CA ASP A 173 13.19 -10.57 14.97
C ASP A 173 12.38 -11.86 14.98
N MET A 174 12.98 -12.93 14.42
CA MET A 174 12.52 -14.28 14.70
C MET A 174 12.53 -14.47 16.22
N PRO A 175 11.45 -14.98 16.83
CA PRO A 175 11.52 -15.38 18.22
C PRO A 175 12.66 -16.39 18.37
N ASP A 176 13.55 -16.12 19.30
CA ASP A 176 14.64 -17.01 19.64
C ASP A 176 14.02 -18.31 20.17
N LEU A 177 13.99 -19.33 19.34
CA LEU A 177 13.50 -20.65 19.73
C LEU A 177 14.61 -21.35 20.49
N GLU A 178 14.77 -21.00 21.78
CA GLU A 178 15.52 -21.84 22.72
C GLU A 178 14.79 -23.17 22.91
N PHE A 179 15.21 -24.17 22.17
CA PHE A 179 14.84 -25.54 22.44
C PHE A 179 15.64 -26.01 23.68
N ARG A 180 14.91 -26.14 24.79
CA ARG A 180 15.37 -26.76 26.01
C ARG A 180 15.12 -28.27 25.95
#